data_7895a87e3738334e7b0c26251cab3c05
#
_entry.id   7895a87e3738334e7b0c26251cab3c05
#
_cell.length_a   1.000
_cell.length_b   1.000
_cell.length_c   1.000
_cell.angle_alpha   90.00
_cell.angle_beta   90.00
_cell.angle_gamma   90.00
#
_symmetry.space_group_name_H-M   'P 1'
#
loop_
_entity.id
_entity.type
_entity.pdbx_description
1 polymer ?
#
loop_
_entity_poly.entity_id
_entity_poly.type
_entity_poly.pdbx_seq_one_letter_code
_entity_poly.pdbx_strand_id
1 'polypeptide(L)'
;MSSSGILTLRLKVKPESYSWLAAAAVEVNQVWNWANATSIDAADRNRRARAKFLSGFDLCNLSAGATEYFERIGADTIQRICCEYAVKRRAAKRVRLSWRKSRGARRSLGWIPFKAASLKRKGRNLRFCGKTFRVFEEFRLVDIVWGDGCFAQDAVGDWWLCLPVLQDPRRVGPPRPPRRHSAGVDLGLKDTAATSAGERLAAGRFFRGIEAKIGQAQRRAHKRQAKRLHRRAANRRRDAIHKFTRRIVDQYEFIVVGDVSSPKLARTRMAKSVLDSGWGMLRTQLQYKGKHAGRSVRVVSEKNTSRACSSCGALTGPTGLDMLVVRRWVCADCGAVHDRDANAARNILTAGLRCRGESPGSTQVLGKEPPSAGTSQKRGRIRRARHSSQCETGSDAITRAA
;
A
#
# COMPACT_ATOMS: atom_id res chain seq x y z
N MET A 1 0.87 11.51 22.11
CA MET A 1 0.38 12.34 20.99
C MET A 1 -0.13 11.40 19.90
N SER A 2 -1.43 11.34 19.66
CA SER A 2 -2.06 10.48 18.65
C SER A 2 -1.67 10.99 17.26
N SER A 3 -0.89 10.23 16.50
CA SER A 3 -0.52 10.61 15.13
C SER A 3 -1.77 10.58 14.26
N SER A 4 -2.28 11.73 13.88
CA SER A 4 -3.36 11.88 12.92
C SER A 4 -2.94 11.21 11.60
N GLY A 5 -3.55 10.08 11.27
CA GLY A 5 -3.26 9.36 10.05
C GLY A 5 -3.87 10.09 8.84
N ILE A 6 -3.08 10.30 7.77
CA ILE A 6 -3.62 10.75 6.49
C ILE A 6 -4.26 9.56 5.79
N LEU A 7 -5.54 9.68 5.45
CA LEU A 7 -6.27 8.70 4.65
C LEU A 7 -6.54 9.27 3.25
N THR A 8 -6.36 8.47 2.20
CA THR A 8 -6.77 8.89 0.86
C THR A 8 -8.23 8.46 0.60
N LEU A 9 -9.13 9.44 0.54
CA LEU A 9 -10.49 9.24 0.10
C LEU A 9 -10.54 9.21 -1.42
N ARG A 10 -11.10 8.15 -1.99
CA ARG A 10 -11.23 7.97 -3.44
C ARG A 10 -12.71 7.88 -3.81
N LEU A 11 -13.20 8.85 -4.58
CA LEU A 11 -14.60 8.97 -5.01
C LEU A 11 -14.69 8.91 -6.53
N LYS A 12 -15.62 8.12 -7.06
CA LYS A 12 -15.84 8.06 -8.50
C LYS A 12 -16.55 9.32 -8.97
N VAL A 13 -16.00 9.98 -10.00
CA VAL A 13 -16.62 11.13 -10.64
C VAL A 13 -17.77 10.65 -11.53
N LYS A 14 -18.85 11.41 -11.63
CA LYS A 14 -19.96 11.09 -12.54
C LYS A 14 -19.57 11.30 -13.99
N PRO A 15 -20.06 10.46 -14.92
CA PRO A 15 -19.60 10.42 -16.33
C PRO A 15 -19.78 11.73 -17.10
N GLU A 16 -20.74 12.57 -16.74
CA GLU A 16 -21.01 13.86 -17.38
C GLU A 16 -19.77 14.80 -17.43
N SER A 17 -18.80 14.58 -16.53
CA SER A 17 -17.58 15.40 -16.46
C SER A 17 -16.37 14.76 -17.16
N TYR A 18 -16.52 13.57 -17.75
CA TYR A 18 -15.36 12.81 -18.27
C TYR A 18 -14.71 13.46 -19.49
N SER A 19 -15.51 14.07 -20.38
CA SER A 19 -14.99 14.78 -21.56
C SER A 19 -14.13 15.97 -21.16
N TRP A 20 -14.61 16.77 -20.21
CA TRP A 20 -13.87 17.91 -19.68
C TRP A 20 -12.57 17.47 -18.98
N LEU A 21 -12.64 16.43 -18.13
CA LEU A 21 -11.44 15.90 -17.46
C LEU A 21 -10.43 15.31 -18.45
N ALA A 22 -10.90 14.69 -19.53
CA ALA A 22 -10.02 14.18 -20.57
C ALA A 22 -9.29 15.30 -21.30
N ALA A 23 -9.97 16.42 -21.60
CA ALA A 23 -9.38 17.60 -22.22
C ALA A 23 -8.38 18.29 -21.27
N ALA A 24 -8.74 18.49 -19.99
CA ALA A 24 -7.82 19.03 -18.98
C ALA A 24 -6.56 18.16 -18.81
N ALA A 25 -6.68 16.83 -18.91
CA ALA A 25 -5.53 15.95 -18.84
C ALA A 25 -4.59 16.08 -20.05
N VAL A 26 -5.05 16.53 -21.20
CA VAL A 26 -4.20 16.90 -22.35
C VAL A 26 -3.34 18.09 -22.00
N GLU A 27 -3.94 19.13 -21.42
CA GLU A 27 -3.21 20.34 -20.97
C GLU A 27 -2.18 19.98 -19.89
N VAL A 28 -2.53 19.13 -18.92
CA VAL A 28 -1.57 18.59 -17.93
C VAL A 28 -0.39 17.88 -18.60
N ASN A 29 -0.65 17.09 -19.64
CA ASN A 29 0.43 16.41 -20.38
C ASN A 29 1.34 17.42 -21.11
N GLN A 30 0.81 18.53 -21.60
CA GLN A 30 1.61 19.58 -22.22
C GLN A 30 2.54 20.23 -21.20
N VAL A 31 2.04 20.63 -20.03
CA VAL A 31 2.87 21.17 -18.93
C VAL A 31 3.94 20.18 -18.48
N TRP A 32 3.57 18.90 -18.30
CA TRP A 32 4.53 17.86 -17.93
C TRP A 32 5.65 17.71 -18.97
N ASN A 33 5.27 17.69 -20.25
CA ASN A 33 6.23 17.53 -21.33
C ASN A 33 7.11 18.78 -21.48
N TRP A 34 6.55 19.97 -21.30
CA TRP A 34 7.33 21.20 -21.23
C TRP A 34 8.36 21.14 -20.08
N ALA A 35 7.95 20.77 -18.86
CA ALA A 35 8.85 20.64 -17.73
C ALA A 35 9.98 19.62 -18.00
N ASN A 36 9.66 18.54 -18.73
CA ASN A 36 10.64 17.52 -19.14
C ASN A 36 11.64 18.08 -20.17
N ALA A 37 11.17 18.78 -21.21
CA ALA A 37 12.01 19.44 -22.20
C ALA A 37 12.94 20.47 -21.55
N THR A 38 12.38 21.43 -20.81
CA THR A 38 13.12 22.49 -20.10
C THR A 38 14.19 21.92 -19.16
N SER A 39 13.88 20.81 -18.48
CA SER A 39 14.86 20.16 -17.60
C SER A 39 15.97 19.44 -18.36
N ILE A 40 15.70 18.90 -19.55
CA ILE A 40 16.72 18.30 -20.42
C ILE A 40 17.65 19.40 -20.94
N ASP A 41 17.08 20.48 -21.49
CA ASP A 41 17.85 21.60 -22.04
C ASP A 41 18.73 22.27 -20.97
N ALA A 42 18.20 22.43 -19.76
CA ALA A 42 18.98 22.93 -18.64
C ALA A 42 20.14 21.98 -18.27
N ALA A 43 19.89 20.67 -18.24
CA ALA A 43 20.91 19.68 -17.92
C ALA A 43 22.01 19.62 -19.00
N ASP A 44 21.65 19.74 -20.26
CA ASP A 44 22.63 19.73 -21.38
C ASP A 44 23.50 21.00 -21.36
N ARG A 45 22.93 22.17 -21.09
CA ARG A 45 23.67 23.41 -20.87
C ARG A 45 24.59 23.33 -19.65
N ASN A 46 24.14 22.70 -18.57
CA ASN A 46 24.86 22.62 -17.31
C ASN A 46 25.93 21.51 -17.25
N ARG A 47 26.00 20.61 -18.23
CA ARG A 47 27.08 19.61 -18.35
C ARG A 47 28.46 20.20 -18.27
N ARG A 48 28.65 21.41 -18.85
CA ARG A 48 29.91 22.14 -18.83
C ARG A 48 30.16 22.91 -17.54
N ALA A 49 29.11 23.28 -16.80
CA ALA A 49 29.17 24.22 -15.66
C ALA A 49 28.95 23.58 -14.28
N ARG A 50 28.82 22.26 -14.13
CA ARG A 50 28.49 21.55 -12.85
C ARG A 50 27.30 22.12 -12.12
N ALA A 51 26.36 22.76 -12.83
CA ALA A 51 25.21 23.39 -12.20
C ALA A 51 24.14 22.38 -11.75
N LYS A 52 23.33 22.78 -10.76
CA LYS A 52 22.26 21.97 -10.19
C LYS A 52 21.12 21.75 -11.20
N PHE A 53 20.48 20.58 -11.12
CA PHE A 53 19.21 20.33 -11.83
C PHE A 53 18.13 21.31 -11.37
N LEU A 54 17.25 21.72 -12.30
CA LEU A 54 16.10 22.56 -11.98
C LEU A 54 15.24 21.92 -10.88
N SER A 55 14.95 22.71 -9.85
CA SER A 55 14.01 22.32 -8.78
C SER A 55 12.57 22.51 -9.22
N GLY A 56 11.63 22.06 -8.39
CA GLY A 56 10.21 22.37 -8.60
C GLY A 56 9.92 23.86 -8.54
N PHE A 57 10.65 24.60 -7.70
CA PHE A 57 10.54 26.05 -7.60
C PHE A 57 11.01 26.75 -8.87
N ASP A 58 12.16 26.35 -9.41
CA ASP A 58 12.68 26.93 -10.67
C ASP A 58 11.70 26.72 -11.83
N LEU A 59 11.12 25.51 -11.94
CA LEU A 59 10.10 25.22 -12.96
C LEU A 59 8.82 26.02 -12.73
N CYS A 60 8.42 26.28 -11.48
CA CYS A 60 7.29 27.15 -11.20
C CYS A 60 7.53 28.60 -11.64
N ASN A 61 8.72 29.13 -11.38
CA ASN A 61 9.10 30.48 -11.82
C ASN A 61 9.14 30.59 -13.35
N LEU A 62 9.72 29.59 -14.03
CA LEU A 62 9.77 29.53 -15.50
C LEU A 62 8.40 29.36 -16.15
N SER A 63 7.39 28.85 -15.41
CA SER A 63 6.01 28.70 -15.88
C SER A 63 5.09 29.84 -15.45
N ALA A 64 5.63 30.93 -14.89
CA ALA A 64 4.84 32.12 -14.56
C ALA A 64 4.15 32.68 -15.81
N GLY A 65 2.86 33.03 -15.69
CA GLY A 65 2.07 33.50 -16.82
C GLY A 65 1.51 32.40 -17.74
N ALA A 66 1.96 31.16 -17.65
CA ALA A 66 1.55 30.10 -18.58
C ALA A 66 0.05 29.74 -18.52
N THR A 67 -0.70 30.26 -17.57
CA THR A 67 -2.15 30.02 -17.48
C THR A 67 -2.93 30.55 -18.69
N GLU A 68 -2.43 31.57 -19.38
CA GLU A 68 -3.06 32.12 -20.58
C GLU A 68 -3.13 31.16 -21.76
N TYR A 69 -2.27 30.12 -21.78
CA TYR A 69 -2.24 29.08 -22.80
C TYR A 69 -3.18 27.91 -22.53
N PHE A 70 -3.91 27.93 -21.40
CA PHE A 70 -4.74 26.80 -20.96
C PHE A 70 -6.16 27.25 -20.58
N GLU A 71 -7.15 26.50 -21.02
CA GLU A 71 -8.56 26.78 -20.74
C GLU A 71 -9.09 26.11 -19.46
N ARG A 72 -8.51 24.97 -19.09
CA ARG A 72 -9.08 24.04 -18.11
C ARG A 72 -8.22 23.84 -16.87
N ILE A 73 -6.98 24.30 -16.90
CA ILE A 73 -6.09 24.22 -15.73
C ILE A 73 -5.61 25.61 -15.33
N GLY A 74 -5.54 25.85 -14.02
CA GLY A 74 -5.04 27.11 -13.46
C GLY A 74 -3.62 27.02 -12.94
N ALA A 75 -3.07 28.14 -12.46
CA ALA A 75 -1.71 28.29 -11.94
C ALA A 75 -1.37 27.23 -10.87
N ASP A 76 -2.30 26.96 -9.96
CA ASP A 76 -2.09 25.94 -8.90
C ASP A 76 -1.84 24.54 -9.46
N THR A 77 -2.53 24.17 -10.54
CA THR A 77 -2.34 22.90 -11.22
C THR A 77 -0.98 22.85 -11.92
N ILE A 78 -0.60 23.94 -12.62
CA ILE A 78 0.71 24.05 -13.29
C ILE A 78 1.85 23.91 -12.27
N GLN A 79 1.77 24.64 -11.16
CA GLN A 79 2.76 24.56 -10.08
C GLN A 79 2.85 23.15 -9.48
N ARG A 80 1.70 22.49 -9.25
CA ARG A 80 1.70 21.11 -8.74
C ARG A 80 2.33 20.13 -9.72
N ILE A 81 2.12 20.30 -11.03
CA ILE A 81 2.78 19.47 -12.05
C ILE A 81 4.29 19.66 -12.03
N CYS A 82 4.77 20.91 -11.97
CA CYS A 82 6.20 21.25 -11.90
C CYS A 82 6.88 20.65 -10.67
N CYS A 83 6.27 20.80 -9.49
CA CYS A 83 6.77 20.20 -8.24
C CYS A 83 6.81 18.67 -8.31
N GLU A 84 5.72 18.05 -8.76
CA GLU A 84 5.61 16.59 -8.87
C GLU A 84 6.59 16.02 -9.90
N TYR A 85 6.80 16.71 -11.03
CA TYR A 85 7.80 16.36 -12.02
C TYR A 85 9.20 16.34 -11.39
N ALA A 86 9.58 17.40 -10.67
CA ALA A 86 10.89 17.51 -10.02
C ALA A 86 11.11 16.39 -8.99
N VAL A 87 10.09 16.08 -8.17
CA VAL A 87 10.12 14.96 -7.20
C VAL A 87 10.33 13.63 -7.91
N LYS A 88 9.55 13.34 -8.96
CA LYS A 88 9.67 12.08 -9.72
C LYS A 88 10.99 11.94 -10.43
N ARG A 89 11.52 13.03 -11.00
CA ARG A 89 12.84 13.04 -11.62
C ARG A 89 13.95 12.72 -10.62
N ARG A 90 13.90 13.34 -9.42
CA ARG A 90 14.85 13.08 -8.33
C ARG A 90 14.78 11.61 -7.89
N ALA A 91 13.57 11.09 -7.66
CA ALA A 91 13.37 9.69 -7.26
C ALA A 91 13.86 8.69 -8.33
N ALA A 92 13.67 9.01 -9.61
CA ALA A 92 14.13 8.18 -10.72
C ALA A 92 15.65 8.26 -10.97
N LYS A 93 16.37 9.24 -10.37
CA LYS A 93 17.80 9.54 -10.61
C LYS A 93 18.14 9.65 -12.10
N ARG A 94 17.26 10.25 -12.90
CA ARG A 94 17.39 10.37 -14.36
C ARG A 94 17.30 11.84 -14.80
N VAL A 95 17.98 12.18 -15.88
CA VAL A 95 17.93 13.52 -16.49
C VAL A 95 16.55 13.79 -17.06
N ARG A 96 15.95 12.81 -17.74
CA ARG A 96 14.61 12.91 -18.34
C ARG A 96 13.69 11.80 -17.85
N LEU A 97 12.41 12.11 -17.78
CA LEU A 97 11.33 11.15 -17.58
C LEU A 97 10.66 10.79 -18.91
N SER A 98 9.80 9.78 -18.89
CA SER A 98 8.99 9.42 -20.07
C SER A 98 8.02 10.55 -20.44
N TRP A 99 7.92 10.82 -21.76
CA TRP A 99 6.95 11.76 -22.30
C TRP A 99 5.53 11.27 -22.07
N ARG A 100 4.64 12.16 -21.67
CA ARG A 100 3.23 11.84 -21.57
C ARG A 100 2.56 11.98 -22.93
N LYS A 101 1.79 10.95 -23.32
CA LYS A 101 1.11 10.87 -24.61
C LYS A 101 -0.37 11.08 -24.42
N SER A 102 -0.96 12.04 -25.15
CA SER A 102 -2.39 12.36 -25.07
C SER A 102 -3.25 11.49 -25.98
N ARG A 103 -2.66 10.88 -27.02
CA ARG A 103 -3.36 10.08 -28.06
C ARG A 103 -2.69 8.73 -28.28
N GLY A 104 -3.39 7.85 -28.99
CA GLY A 104 -2.89 6.54 -29.42
C GLY A 104 -3.03 5.42 -28.38
N ALA A 105 -2.60 4.22 -28.76
CA ALA A 105 -2.74 2.99 -27.95
C ALA A 105 -1.95 3.05 -26.63
N ARG A 106 -0.85 3.81 -26.60
CA ARG A 106 0.03 4.00 -25.44
C ARG A 106 -0.20 5.36 -24.77
N ARG A 107 -1.41 5.94 -24.88
CA ARG A 107 -1.70 7.20 -24.21
C ARG A 107 -1.54 7.07 -22.70
N SER A 108 -1.06 8.13 -22.07
CA SER A 108 -0.96 8.23 -20.62
C SER A 108 -2.36 8.30 -20.00
N LEU A 109 -2.53 7.67 -18.85
CA LEU A 109 -3.78 7.82 -18.07
C LEU A 109 -3.93 9.28 -17.63
N GLY A 110 -5.16 9.76 -17.62
CA GLY A 110 -5.45 11.12 -17.18
C GLY A 110 -5.11 11.31 -15.70
N TRP A 111 -4.46 12.43 -15.41
CA TRP A 111 -4.09 12.85 -14.07
C TRP A 111 -4.07 14.37 -14.03
N ILE A 112 -4.81 14.96 -13.10
CA ILE A 112 -4.96 16.41 -12.95
C ILE A 112 -4.75 16.71 -11.46
N PRO A 113 -3.55 17.14 -11.05
CA PRO A 113 -3.28 17.51 -9.66
C PRO A 113 -3.83 18.90 -9.36
N PHE A 114 -4.15 19.15 -8.10
CA PHE A 114 -4.59 20.46 -7.63
C PHE A 114 -4.21 20.69 -6.17
N LYS A 115 -4.09 21.96 -5.78
CA LYS A 115 -3.97 22.36 -4.37
C LYS A 115 -5.34 22.29 -3.70
N ALA A 116 -5.37 22.04 -2.40
CA ALA A 116 -6.61 21.94 -1.63
C ALA A 116 -7.56 23.14 -1.84
N ALA A 117 -7.00 24.35 -1.85
CA ALA A 117 -7.76 25.59 -2.04
C ALA A 117 -8.43 25.73 -3.42
N SER A 118 -7.91 25.02 -4.45
CA SER A 118 -8.46 25.07 -5.82
C SER A 118 -9.74 24.26 -5.96
N LEU A 119 -10.01 23.31 -5.07
CA LEU A 119 -11.23 22.50 -5.07
C LEU A 119 -12.21 23.02 -4.02
N LYS A 120 -13.30 23.60 -4.45
CA LYS A 120 -14.32 24.18 -3.56
C LYS A 120 -15.58 23.33 -3.54
N ARG A 121 -16.18 23.13 -2.35
CA ARG A 121 -17.48 22.48 -2.21
C ARG A 121 -18.60 23.53 -2.28
N LYS A 122 -19.63 23.24 -3.05
CA LYS A 122 -20.86 24.02 -3.12
C LYS A 122 -22.07 23.07 -2.99
N GLY A 123 -22.58 22.91 -1.78
CA GLY A 123 -23.61 21.93 -1.48
C GLY A 123 -23.14 20.49 -1.76
N ARG A 124 -23.87 19.78 -2.63
CA ARG A 124 -23.50 18.42 -3.10
C ARG A 124 -22.50 18.40 -4.26
N ASN A 125 -22.14 19.58 -4.78
CA ASN A 125 -21.25 19.71 -5.92
C ASN A 125 -19.85 20.14 -5.49
N LEU A 126 -18.89 19.88 -6.37
CA LEU A 126 -17.52 20.36 -6.27
C LEU A 126 -17.24 21.30 -7.43
N ARG A 127 -16.52 22.39 -7.19
CA ARG A 127 -16.09 23.34 -8.21
C ARG A 127 -14.57 23.37 -8.32
N PHE A 128 -14.07 23.20 -9.53
CA PHE A 128 -12.64 23.25 -9.86
C PHE A 128 -12.45 23.90 -11.22
N CYS A 129 -11.58 24.91 -11.34
CA CYS A 129 -11.31 25.66 -12.58
C CYS A 129 -12.60 26.04 -13.32
N GLY A 130 -13.54 26.68 -12.61
CA GLY A 130 -14.82 27.11 -13.18
C GLY A 130 -15.85 26.01 -13.42
N LYS A 131 -15.44 24.75 -13.54
CA LYS A 131 -16.32 23.60 -13.82
C LYS A 131 -16.91 23.03 -12.53
N THR A 132 -18.19 22.65 -12.60
CA THR A 132 -18.89 21.93 -11.53
C THR A 132 -18.83 20.44 -11.77
N PHE A 133 -18.50 19.70 -10.72
CA PHE A 133 -18.34 18.24 -10.72
C PHE A 133 -19.29 17.60 -9.73
N ARG A 134 -19.78 16.42 -10.08
CA ARG A 134 -20.52 15.53 -9.19
C ARG A 134 -19.76 14.22 -9.01
N VAL A 135 -19.77 13.72 -7.79
CA VAL A 135 -19.15 12.42 -7.46
C VAL A 135 -20.21 11.46 -6.92
N PHE A 136 -19.94 10.17 -6.98
CA PHE A 136 -20.71 9.19 -6.24
C PHE A 136 -20.30 9.25 -4.77
N GLU A 137 -21.22 8.95 -3.85
CA GLU A 137 -20.98 8.97 -2.40
C GLU A 137 -20.52 10.35 -1.88
N GLU A 138 -21.12 11.43 -2.42
CA GLU A 138 -20.80 12.83 -2.03
C GLU A 138 -20.99 13.10 -0.53
N PHE A 139 -21.84 12.30 0.16
CA PHE A 139 -22.04 12.38 1.61
C PHE A 139 -20.73 12.16 2.39
N ARG A 140 -19.77 11.44 1.83
CA ARG A 140 -18.45 11.21 2.44
C ARG A 140 -17.58 12.46 2.47
N LEU A 141 -17.97 13.51 1.78
CA LEU A 141 -17.30 14.82 1.77
C LEU A 141 -17.85 15.78 2.83
N VAL A 142 -18.87 15.38 3.58
CA VAL A 142 -19.47 16.22 4.62
C VAL A 142 -18.46 16.37 5.75
N ASP A 143 -18.23 17.64 6.16
CA ASP A 143 -17.40 18.02 7.30
C ASP A 143 -15.99 17.43 7.33
N ILE A 144 -15.38 17.16 6.18
CA ILE A 144 -13.98 16.77 6.11
C ILE A 144 -13.11 17.89 5.56
N VAL A 145 -11.90 17.99 6.12
CA VAL A 145 -10.84 18.84 5.59
C VAL A 145 -9.91 17.95 4.75
N TRP A 146 -9.64 18.38 3.53
CA TRP A 146 -8.75 17.68 2.62
C TRP A 146 -7.51 18.48 2.27
N GLY A 147 -6.45 17.78 1.95
CA GLY A 147 -5.21 18.35 1.42
C GLY A 147 -5.19 18.38 -0.11
N ASP A 148 -4.01 18.65 -0.66
CA ASP A 148 -3.75 18.64 -2.10
C ASP A 148 -4.10 17.28 -2.70
N GLY A 149 -4.92 17.29 -3.74
CA GLY A 149 -5.45 16.07 -4.34
C GLY A 149 -5.25 15.98 -5.85
N CYS A 150 -5.92 15.02 -6.47
CA CYS A 150 -5.94 14.92 -7.93
C CYS A 150 -7.23 14.26 -8.45
N PHE A 151 -7.57 14.55 -9.71
CA PHE A 151 -8.41 13.67 -10.51
C PHE A 151 -7.52 12.68 -11.25
N ALA A 152 -7.84 11.38 -11.15
CA ALA A 152 -7.07 10.32 -11.78
C ALA A 152 -7.98 9.41 -12.62
N GLN A 153 -7.53 9.07 -13.84
CA GLN A 153 -8.22 8.14 -14.72
C GLN A 153 -7.69 6.72 -14.52
N ASP A 154 -8.59 5.75 -14.40
CA ASP A 154 -8.20 4.35 -14.36
C ASP A 154 -8.05 3.74 -15.78
N ALA A 155 -7.50 2.53 -15.85
CA ALA A 155 -7.25 1.83 -17.11
C ALA A 155 -8.51 1.50 -17.93
N VAL A 156 -9.71 1.56 -17.32
CA VAL A 156 -11.00 1.33 -17.99
C VAL A 156 -11.57 2.65 -18.53
N GLY A 157 -11.05 3.79 -18.05
CA GLY A 157 -11.47 5.13 -18.46
C GLY A 157 -12.36 5.83 -17.44
N ASP A 158 -12.64 5.22 -16.28
CA ASP A 158 -13.35 5.87 -15.19
C ASP A 158 -12.46 6.91 -14.50
N TRP A 159 -13.06 8.04 -14.09
CA TRP A 159 -12.36 9.08 -13.37
C TRP A 159 -12.69 9.06 -11.88
N TRP A 160 -11.68 9.34 -11.08
CA TRP A 160 -11.71 9.30 -9.64
C TRP A 160 -11.17 10.61 -9.07
N LEU A 161 -11.84 11.15 -8.09
CA LEU A 161 -11.33 12.20 -7.22
C LEU A 161 -10.59 11.52 -6.07
N CYS A 162 -9.31 11.83 -5.91
CA CYS A 162 -8.44 11.33 -4.86
C CYS A 162 -8.07 12.47 -3.92
N LEU A 163 -8.53 12.42 -2.67
CA LEU A 163 -8.32 13.44 -1.66
C LEU A 163 -7.60 12.85 -0.45
N PRO A 164 -6.42 13.35 -0.06
CA PRO A 164 -5.87 13.09 1.24
C PRO A 164 -6.70 13.83 2.29
N VAL A 165 -7.23 13.11 3.26
CA VAL A 165 -8.03 13.65 4.36
C VAL A 165 -7.34 13.36 5.67
N LEU A 166 -7.33 14.35 6.57
CA LEU A 166 -6.92 14.15 7.94
C LEU A 166 -8.07 13.45 8.68
N GLN A 167 -7.79 12.29 9.25
CA GLN A 167 -8.75 11.68 10.17
C GLN A 167 -8.82 12.54 11.42
N ASP A 168 -9.99 13.12 11.71
CA ASP A 168 -10.25 13.72 13.01
C ASP A 168 -10.36 12.58 14.04
N PRO A 169 -9.45 12.51 15.02
CA PRO A 169 -9.48 11.47 16.06
C PRO A 169 -10.80 11.45 16.83
N ARG A 170 -11.52 12.60 16.90
CA ARG A 170 -12.81 12.73 17.59
C ARG A 170 -13.98 12.10 16.81
N ARG A 171 -13.83 11.94 15.49
CA ARG A 171 -14.85 11.33 14.60
C ARG A 171 -14.62 9.84 14.36
N VAL A 172 -13.38 9.40 14.52
CA VAL A 172 -13.03 8.00 14.60
C VAL A 172 -13.02 7.70 16.09
N GLY A 173 -14.07 7.13 16.61
CA GLY A 173 -14.14 6.71 18.02
C GLY A 173 -12.86 5.95 18.41
N PRO A 174 -12.54 5.85 19.70
CA PRO A 174 -11.34 5.16 20.14
C PRO A 174 -11.26 3.79 19.48
N PRO A 175 -10.06 3.37 19.05
CA PRO A 175 -9.89 2.04 18.46
C PRO A 175 -10.46 1.02 19.44
N ARG A 176 -11.27 0.10 18.93
CA ARG A 176 -11.81 -0.98 19.79
C ARG A 176 -10.64 -1.69 20.47
N PRO A 177 -10.73 -1.98 21.78
CA PRO A 177 -9.67 -2.71 22.46
C PRO A 177 -9.45 -4.06 21.75
N PRO A 178 -8.19 -4.52 21.63
CA PRO A 178 -7.90 -5.82 21.03
C PRO A 178 -8.44 -6.92 21.95
N ARG A 179 -8.91 -8.01 21.34
CA ARG A 179 -9.40 -9.19 22.08
C ARG A 179 -8.28 -10.17 22.44
N ARG A 180 -7.13 -10.08 21.74
CA ARG A 180 -5.99 -10.99 21.85
C ARG A 180 -4.68 -10.21 21.77
N HIS A 181 -3.64 -10.70 22.45
CA HIS A 181 -2.35 -10.02 22.50
C HIS A 181 -1.61 -10.05 21.17
N SER A 182 -1.45 -11.20 20.55
CA SER A 182 -0.57 -11.32 19.41
C SER A 182 -0.99 -12.37 18.39
N ALA A 183 -0.60 -12.15 17.11
CA ALA A 183 -0.74 -13.13 16.03
C ALA A 183 0.47 -13.09 15.10
N GLY A 184 0.96 -14.25 14.69
CA GLY A 184 1.83 -14.42 13.53
C GLY A 184 0.99 -14.67 12.29
N VAL A 185 1.41 -14.14 11.14
CA VAL A 185 0.76 -14.29 9.85
C VAL A 185 1.75 -14.83 8.83
N ASP A 186 1.56 -16.08 8.43
CA ASP A 186 2.29 -16.73 7.34
C ASP A 186 1.61 -16.43 6.00
N LEU A 187 2.41 -16.21 4.94
CA LEU A 187 1.93 -15.88 3.60
C LEU A 187 2.18 -17.03 2.62
N GLY A 188 1.10 -17.64 2.12
CA GLY A 188 1.17 -18.85 1.30
C GLY A 188 0.43 -18.74 -0.05
N LEU A 189 0.55 -19.81 -0.87
CA LEU A 189 -0.15 -19.93 -2.15
C LEU A 189 -1.41 -20.82 -2.07
N LYS A 190 -1.49 -21.73 -1.12
CA LYS A 190 -2.68 -22.54 -0.84
C LYS A 190 -3.72 -21.70 -0.13
N ASP A 191 -3.35 -21.15 1.00
CA ASP A 191 -4.03 -20.05 1.65
C ASP A 191 -3.19 -18.80 1.45
N THR A 192 -3.83 -17.67 1.08
CA THR A 192 -3.12 -16.40 0.86
C THR A 192 -2.46 -15.92 2.16
N ALA A 193 -3.05 -16.25 3.30
CA ALA A 193 -2.49 -16.03 4.63
C ALA A 193 -3.07 -17.03 5.63
N ALA A 194 -2.26 -17.46 6.59
CA ALA A 194 -2.67 -18.25 7.75
C ALA A 194 -2.14 -17.60 9.03
N THR A 195 -2.95 -17.56 10.10
CA THR A 195 -2.52 -17.01 11.39
C THR A 195 -2.10 -18.12 12.35
N SER A 196 -1.29 -17.77 13.35
CA SER A 196 -0.89 -18.65 14.44
C SER A 196 -2.09 -19.15 15.27
N ALA A 197 -3.22 -18.45 15.22
CA ALA A 197 -4.48 -18.81 15.88
C ALA A 197 -5.43 -19.63 14.99
N GLY A 198 -5.00 -20.02 13.76
CA GLY A 198 -5.78 -20.86 12.86
C GLY A 198 -6.70 -20.13 11.88
N GLU A 199 -6.77 -18.79 11.91
CA GLU A 199 -7.54 -18.04 10.92
C GLU A 199 -6.86 -18.10 9.57
N ARG A 200 -7.65 -18.24 8.50
CA ARG A 200 -7.12 -18.38 7.13
C ARG A 200 -7.78 -17.42 6.16
N LEU A 201 -7.01 -16.91 5.23
CA LEU A 201 -7.49 -16.26 4.02
C LEU A 201 -7.23 -17.21 2.84
N ALA A 202 -8.28 -17.91 2.41
CA ALA A 202 -8.19 -18.83 1.28
C ALA A 202 -7.67 -18.13 0.01
N ALA A 203 -6.92 -18.85 -0.81
CA ALA A 203 -6.48 -18.34 -2.11
C ALA A 203 -7.69 -18.16 -3.03
N GLY A 204 -8.08 -16.91 -3.26
CA GLY A 204 -9.28 -16.58 -4.04
C GLY A 204 -9.14 -16.82 -5.54
N ARG A 205 -7.93 -17.12 -6.05
CA ARG A 205 -7.61 -17.38 -7.47
C ARG A 205 -8.33 -16.41 -8.41
N PHE A 206 -8.37 -15.13 -8.02
CA PHE A 206 -9.21 -14.09 -8.64
C PHE A 206 -8.91 -13.87 -10.12
N PHE A 207 -7.63 -13.90 -10.49
CA PHE A 207 -7.18 -13.85 -11.87
C PHE A 207 -7.36 -15.22 -12.55
N ARG A 208 -6.88 -16.30 -11.93
CA ARG A 208 -6.95 -17.65 -12.47
C ARG A 208 -8.39 -18.08 -12.81
N GLY A 209 -9.36 -17.74 -11.95
CA GLY A 209 -10.78 -18.07 -12.17
C GLY A 209 -11.44 -17.37 -13.37
N ILE A 210 -10.80 -16.33 -13.92
CA ILE A 210 -11.31 -15.60 -15.09
C ILE A 210 -10.29 -15.50 -16.23
N GLU A 211 -9.15 -16.17 -16.13
CA GLU A 211 -8.05 -16.16 -17.11
C GLU A 211 -8.53 -16.55 -18.53
N ALA A 212 -9.33 -17.60 -18.64
CA ALA A 212 -9.90 -18.04 -19.91
C ALA A 212 -10.77 -16.96 -20.57
N LYS A 213 -11.61 -16.26 -19.79
CA LYS A 213 -12.45 -15.15 -20.27
C LYS A 213 -11.60 -13.95 -20.72
N ILE A 214 -10.51 -13.67 -20.02
CA ILE A 214 -9.57 -12.63 -20.43
C ILE A 214 -8.90 -13.01 -21.75
N GLY A 215 -8.41 -14.25 -21.90
CA GLY A 215 -7.81 -14.75 -23.13
C GLY A 215 -8.78 -14.70 -24.32
N GLN A 216 -10.04 -15.05 -24.10
CA GLN A 216 -11.07 -14.95 -25.14
C GLN A 216 -11.31 -13.48 -25.56
N ALA A 217 -11.43 -12.56 -24.60
CA ALA A 217 -11.60 -11.14 -24.90
C ALA A 217 -10.38 -10.55 -25.64
N GLN A 218 -9.18 -11.02 -25.32
CA GLN A 218 -7.92 -10.61 -25.99
C GLN A 218 -7.87 -11.11 -27.43
N ARG A 219 -8.17 -12.39 -27.67
CA ARG A 219 -8.21 -12.97 -29.03
C ARG A 219 -9.24 -12.29 -29.94
N ARG A 220 -10.37 -11.86 -29.36
CA ARG A 220 -11.42 -11.10 -30.09
C ARG A 220 -11.12 -9.60 -30.16
N ALA A 221 -9.93 -9.15 -29.78
CA ALA A 221 -9.54 -7.73 -29.71
C ALA A 221 -10.48 -6.82 -28.86
N HIS A 222 -11.28 -7.41 -27.98
CA HIS A 222 -12.19 -6.70 -27.08
C HIS A 222 -11.43 -6.08 -25.89
N LYS A 223 -10.56 -5.11 -26.16
CA LYS A 223 -9.64 -4.50 -25.17
C LYS A 223 -10.35 -3.94 -23.94
N ARG A 224 -11.52 -3.29 -24.12
CA ARG A 224 -12.32 -2.75 -22.99
C ARG A 224 -12.83 -3.86 -22.06
N GLN A 225 -13.29 -4.98 -22.64
CA GLN A 225 -13.77 -6.13 -21.88
C GLN A 225 -12.63 -6.78 -21.09
N ALA A 226 -11.47 -7.01 -21.72
CA ALA A 226 -10.30 -7.53 -21.04
C ALA A 226 -9.90 -6.66 -19.84
N LYS A 227 -9.83 -5.32 -20.01
CA LYS A 227 -9.56 -4.39 -18.91
C LYS A 227 -10.59 -4.46 -17.78
N ARG A 228 -11.89 -4.56 -18.10
CA ARG A 228 -12.97 -4.74 -17.10
C ARG A 228 -12.81 -6.02 -16.29
N LEU A 229 -12.43 -7.14 -16.95
CA LEU A 229 -12.18 -8.41 -16.29
C LEU A 229 -10.98 -8.32 -15.35
N HIS A 230 -9.86 -7.75 -15.78
CA HIS A 230 -8.71 -7.50 -14.92
C HIS A 230 -9.09 -6.64 -13.70
N ARG A 231 -9.85 -5.55 -13.88
CA ARG A 231 -10.34 -4.71 -12.78
C ARG A 231 -11.21 -5.50 -11.81
N ARG A 232 -12.10 -6.37 -12.32
CA ARG A 232 -12.97 -7.22 -11.49
C ARG A 232 -12.13 -8.15 -10.60
N ALA A 233 -11.11 -8.82 -11.15
CA ALA A 233 -10.19 -9.65 -10.38
C ALA A 233 -9.46 -8.84 -9.30
N ALA A 234 -8.89 -7.70 -9.67
CA ALA A 234 -8.18 -6.82 -8.74
C ALA A 234 -9.08 -6.30 -7.60
N ASN A 235 -10.33 -5.93 -7.91
CA ASN A 235 -11.27 -5.45 -6.89
C ASN A 235 -11.71 -6.57 -5.93
N ARG A 236 -12.00 -7.77 -6.43
CA ARG A 236 -12.33 -8.93 -5.59
C ARG A 236 -11.18 -9.31 -4.66
N ARG A 237 -9.95 -9.33 -5.19
CA ARG A 237 -8.74 -9.57 -4.37
C ARG A 237 -8.59 -8.51 -3.28
N ARG A 238 -8.72 -7.24 -3.66
CA ARG A 238 -8.64 -6.12 -2.71
C ARG A 238 -9.68 -6.24 -1.61
N ASP A 239 -10.93 -6.53 -1.95
CA ASP A 239 -12.02 -6.68 -0.98
C ASP A 239 -11.75 -7.83 0.01
N ALA A 240 -11.35 -9.01 -0.49
CA ALA A 240 -11.01 -10.15 0.37
C ALA A 240 -9.88 -9.81 1.35
N ILE A 241 -8.79 -9.18 0.85
CA ILE A 241 -7.66 -8.76 1.68
C ILE A 241 -8.10 -7.69 2.68
N HIS A 242 -8.94 -6.71 2.27
CA HIS A 242 -9.46 -5.68 3.17
C HIS A 242 -10.28 -6.25 4.31
N LYS A 243 -11.15 -7.22 4.04
CA LYS A 243 -11.96 -7.90 5.06
C LYS A 243 -11.08 -8.68 6.04
N PHE A 244 -10.13 -9.45 5.53
CA PHE A 244 -9.21 -10.22 6.35
C PHE A 244 -8.34 -9.30 7.23
N THR A 245 -7.63 -8.34 6.64
CA THR A 245 -6.74 -7.45 7.40
C THR A 245 -7.48 -6.57 8.39
N ARG A 246 -8.74 -6.20 8.12
CA ARG A 246 -9.57 -5.48 9.10
C ARG A 246 -9.86 -6.35 10.30
N ARG A 247 -10.30 -7.60 10.07
CA ARG A 247 -10.57 -8.57 11.14
C ARG A 247 -9.34 -8.81 12.01
N ILE A 248 -8.16 -9.01 11.40
CA ILE A 248 -6.91 -9.22 12.15
C ILE A 248 -6.55 -8.00 13.00
N VAL A 249 -6.62 -6.79 12.44
CA VAL A 249 -6.31 -5.56 13.19
C VAL A 249 -7.30 -5.29 14.32
N ASP A 250 -8.57 -5.68 14.15
CA ASP A 250 -9.57 -5.52 15.21
C ASP A 250 -9.40 -6.53 16.35
N GLN A 251 -8.77 -7.68 16.07
CA GLN A 251 -8.61 -8.75 17.07
C GLN A 251 -7.30 -8.68 17.84
N TYR A 252 -6.19 -8.27 17.22
CA TYR A 252 -4.86 -8.41 17.78
C TYR A 252 -4.19 -7.06 18.05
N GLU A 253 -3.49 -6.99 19.18
CA GLU A 253 -2.68 -5.84 19.58
C GLU A 253 -1.34 -5.81 18.83
N PHE A 254 -0.66 -6.98 18.78
CA PHE A 254 0.61 -7.16 18.11
C PHE A 254 0.48 -8.17 16.97
N ILE A 255 0.86 -7.76 15.77
CA ILE A 255 0.74 -8.54 14.54
C ILE A 255 2.13 -8.68 13.92
N VAL A 256 2.56 -9.91 13.71
CA VAL A 256 3.82 -10.20 13.03
C VAL A 256 3.54 -10.86 11.70
N VAL A 257 4.09 -10.33 10.61
CA VAL A 257 3.86 -10.87 9.26
C VAL A 257 5.19 -11.19 8.59
N GLY A 258 5.24 -12.27 7.85
CA GLY A 258 6.42 -12.69 7.10
C GLY A 258 6.79 -11.77 5.94
N ASP A 259 8.08 -11.78 5.56
CA ASP A 259 8.66 -10.92 4.52
C ASP A 259 8.74 -11.59 3.13
N VAL A 260 7.89 -12.59 2.85
CA VAL A 260 7.93 -13.31 1.58
C VAL A 260 8.24 -12.41 0.39
N SER A 261 9.28 -12.77 -0.38
CA SER A 261 9.74 -11.97 -1.50
C SER A 261 8.91 -12.22 -2.77
N SER A 262 7.80 -11.49 -2.92
CA SER A 262 6.97 -11.54 -4.13
C SER A 262 7.77 -11.29 -5.44
N PRO A 263 8.73 -10.34 -5.52
CA PRO A 263 9.50 -10.11 -6.74
C PRO A 263 10.40 -11.30 -7.14
N LYS A 264 10.98 -12.01 -6.17
CA LYS A 264 11.79 -13.22 -6.45
C LYS A 264 10.90 -14.34 -6.99
N LEU A 265 9.78 -14.62 -6.32
CA LEU A 265 8.84 -15.68 -6.70
C LEU A 265 8.06 -15.36 -7.99
N ALA A 266 7.86 -14.10 -8.32
CA ALA A 266 7.23 -13.68 -9.57
C ALA A 266 8.10 -13.94 -10.82
N ARG A 267 9.36 -14.35 -10.66
CA ARG A 267 10.24 -14.80 -11.75
C ARG A 267 10.20 -16.32 -11.99
N THR A 268 9.42 -17.04 -11.19
CA THR A 268 9.29 -18.50 -11.26
C THR A 268 8.01 -18.92 -12.01
N ARG A 269 7.84 -20.24 -12.24
CA ARG A 269 6.61 -20.82 -12.79
C ARG A 269 5.36 -20.48 -11.97
N MET A 270 5.50 -20.08 -10.71
CA MET A 270 4.43 -19.67 -9.81
C MET A 270 4.01 -18.20 -9.95
N ALA A 271 4.63 -17.44 -10.87
CA ALA A 271 4.44 -15.99 -11.03
C ALA A 271 2.97 -15.54 -11.00
N LYS A 272 2.08 -16.20 -11.78
CA LYS A 272 0.66 -15.85 -11.84
C LYS A 272 -0.04 -16.01 -10.48
N SER A 273 0.25 -17.10 -9.76
CA SER A 273 -0.33 -17.37 -8.44
C SER A 273 0.20 -16.39 -7.38
N VAL A 274 1.50 -16.08 -7.40
CA VAL A 274 2.15 -15.11 -6.52
C VAL A 274 1.56 -13.72 -6.72
N LEU A 275 1.41 -13.26 -7.96
CA LEU A 275 0.80 -11.96 -8.26
C LEU A 275 -0.69 -11.93 -7.90
N ASP A 276 -1.38 -13.06 -8.03
CA ASP A 276 -2.79 -13.17 -7.66
C ASP A 276 -3.03 -13.23 -6.15
N SER A 277 -2.05 -13.65 -5.35
CA SER A 277 -2.14 -13.65 -3.89
C SER A 277 -2.18 -12.25 -3.28
N GLY A 278 -1.44 -11.30 -3.85
CA GLY A 278 -1.44 -9.90 -3.39
C GLY A 278 -0.78 -9.67 -2.03
N TRP A 279 0.26 -10.44 -1.67
CA TRP A 279 0.95 -10.36 -0.37
C TRP A 279 1.49 -8.96 -0.03
N GLY A 280 2.03 -8.23 -1.01
CA GLY A 280 2.45 -6.84 -0.80
C GLY A 280 1.30 -5.95 -0.35
N MET A 281 0.12 -6.09 -0.99
CA MET A 281 -1.09 -5.36 -0.59
C MET A 281 -1.54 -5.75 0.82
N LEU A 282 -1.49 -7.03 1.18
CA LEU A 282 -1.86 -7.52 2.50
C LEU A 282 -0.96 -6.91 3.58
N ARG A 283 0.38 -6.96 3.41
CA ARG A 283 1.34 -6.33 4.33
C ARG A 283 1.10 -4.84 4.49
N THR A 284 0.99 -4.12 3.38
CA THR A 284 0.71 -2.67 3.40
C THR A 284 -0.58 -2.37 4.15
N GLN A 285 -1.63 -3.19 3.94
CA GLN A 285 -2.90 -2.98 4.63
C GLN A 285 -2.82 -3.25 6.13
N LEU A 286 -2.10 -4.30 6.56
CA LEU A 286 -1.87 -4.56 7.98
C LEU A 286 -1.11 -3.38 8.63
N GLN A 287 -0.05 -2.88 7.98
CA GLN A 287 0.77 -1.79 8.50
C GLN A 287 -0.04 -0.49 8.69
N TYR A 288 -0.72 0.01 7.65
CA TYR A 288 -1.44 1.28 7.79
C TYR A 288 -2.69 1.15 8.67
N LYS A 289 -3.43 0.04 8.57
CA LYS A 289 -4.60 -0.19 9.43
C LYS A 289 -4.19 -0.40 10.89
N GLY A 290 -3.10 -1.12 11.12
CA GLY A 290 -2.51 -1.29 12.45
C GLY A 290 -2.12 0.07 13.06
N LYS A 291 -1.38 0.89 12.30
CA LYS A 291 -1.03 2.25 12.74
C LYS A 291 -2.28 3.08 13.09
N HIS A 292 -3.32 3.05 12.27
CA HIS A 292 -4.56 3.78 12.52
C HIS A 292 -5.34 3.26 13.74
N ALA A 293 -5.25 1.97 14.03
CA ALA A 293 -5.92 1.35 15.17
C ALA A 293 -5.05 1.30 16.43
N GLY A 294 -3.87 1.92 16.43
CA GLY A 294 -2.93 1.86 17.57
C GLY A 294 -2.35 0.47 17.81
N ARG A 295 -2.27 -0.38 16.75
CA ARG A 295 -1.70 -1.73 16.83
C ARG A 295 -0.24 -1.72 16.41
N SER A 296 0.57 -2.57 16.99
CA SER A 296 1.94 -2.80 16.55
C SER A 296 1.98 -3.85 15.45
N VAL A 297 2.52 -3.51 14.29
CA VAL A 297 2.68 -4.44 13.15
C VAL A 297 4.15 -4.53 12.78
N ARG A 298 4.70 -5.74 12.80
CA ARG A 298 6.10 -6.00 12.49
C ARG A 298 6.24 -6.96 11.31
N VAL A 299 7.23 -6.73 10.46
CA VAL A 299 7.61 -7.65 9.38
C VAL A 299 8.89 -8.37 9.81
N VAL A 300 8.90 -9.70 9.67
CA VAL A 300 10.06 -10.53 10.04
C VAL A 300 10.42 -11.47 8.90
N SER A 301 11.69 -11.96 8.91
CA SER A 301 12.14 -12.93 7.92
C SER A 301 11.44 -14.27 8.07
N GLU A 302 11.00 -14.84 6.96
CA GLU A 302 10.39 -16.18 6.88
C GLU A 302 11.41 -17.32 6.76
N LYS A 303 12.71 -17.03 6.84
CA LYS A 303 13.75 -18.06 6.71
C LYS A 303 13.54 -19.18 7.73
N ASN A 304 13.41 -20.42 7.25
CA ASN A 304 13.20 -21.64 8.03
C ASN A 304 11.90 -21.72 8.84
N THR A 305 10.97 -20.78 8.75
CA THR A 305 9.73 -20.79 9.56
C THR A 305 8.84 -22.00 9.31
N SER A 306 8.76 -22.52 8.10
CA SER A 306 8.02 -23.76 7.80
C SER A 306 8.78 -25.03 8.13
N ARG A 307 10.11 -24.94 8.34
CA ARG A 307 11.01 -26.06 8.62
C ARG A 307 11.25 -26.27 10.11
N ALA A 308 11.35 -25.20 10.87
CA ALA A 308 11.53 -25.26 12.31
C ALA A 308 10.27 -25.75 13.00
N CYS A 309 10.40 -26.67 13.93
CA CYS A 309 9.32 -27.08 14.82
C CYS A 309 8.98 -25.93 15.76
N SER A 310 7.71 -25.51 15.81
CA SER A 310 7.29 -24.42 16.70
C SER A 310 7.26 -24.83 18.18
N SER A 311 7.38 -26.11 18.50
CA SER A 311 7.41 -26.64 19.86
C SER A 311 8.83 -26.74 20.44
N CYS A 312 9.80 -27.31 19.70
CA CYS A 312 11.18 -27.52 20.20
C CYS A 312 12.25 -26.72 19.44
N GLY A 313 11.92 -26.13 18.30
CA GLY A 313 12.88 -25.36 17.48
C GLY A 313 13.70 -26.19 16.49
N ALA A 314 13.65 -27.52 16.54
CA ALA A 314 14.40 -28.40 15.66
C ALA A 314 14.03 -28.23 14.17
N LEU A 315 14.99 -28.35 13.28
CA LEU A 315 14.83 -28.15 11.83
C LEU A 315 14.43 -29.43 11.10
N THR A 316 13.39 -30.11 11.54
CA THR A 316 12.98 -31.44 11.05
C THR A 316 11.80 -31.37 10.05
N GLY A 317 11.23 -30.18 9.84
CA GLY A 317 10.08 -29.99 8.95
C GLY A 317 10.43 -30.10 7.45
N PRO A 318 9.38 -30.20 6.58
CA PRO A 318 9.52 -30.43 5.16
C PRO A 318 10.24 -29.30 4.45
N THR A 319 11.18 -29.64 3.55
CA THR A 319 12.03 -28.70 2.78
C THR A 319 11.93 -28.97 1.28
N GLY A 320 12.24 -27.95 0.46
CA GLY A 320 12.27 -28.06 -1.00
C GLY A 320 10.90 -27.87 -1.65
N LEU A 321 10.92 -27.78 -2.99
CA LEU A 321 9.72 -27.55 -3.79
C LEU A 321 8.81 -28.76 -3.81
N ASP A 322 9.36 -29.97 -3.83
CA ASP A 322 8.62 -31.24 -3.90
C ASP A 322 7.82 -31.50 -2.60
N MET A 323 8.33 -30.97 -1.49
CA MET A 323 7.68 -31.08 -0.19
C MET A 323 6.62 -29.99 0.07
N LEU A 324 6.32 -29.12 -0.89
CA LEU A 324 5.26 -28.11 -0.76
C LEU A 324 3.85 -28.72 -0.61
N VAL A 325 3.66 -29.97 -1.04
CA VAL A 325 2.39 -30.71 -0.88
C VAL A 325 2.16 -31.21 0.53
N VAL A 326 3.24 -31.40 1.32
CA VAL A 326 3.16 -31.90 2.69
C VAL A 326 2.56 -30.81 3.58
N ARG A 327 1.39 -31.10 4.14
CA ARG A 327 0.64 -30.15 5.00
C ARG A 327 0.67 -30.49 6.48
N ARG A 328 0.78 -31.78 6.79
CA ARG A 328 0.94 -32.26 8.14
C ARG A 328 2.26 -33.04 8.23
N TRP A 329 2.97 -32.85 9.31
CA TRP A 329 4.22 -33.54 9.59
C TRP A 329 4.42 -33.70 11.08
N VAL A 330 5.22 -34.66 11.44
CA VAL A 330 5.59 -34.97 12.82
C VAL A 330 7.06 -34.56 13.02
N CYS A 331 7.34 -33.84 14.09
CA CYS A 331 8.70 -33.47 14.43
C CYS A 331 9.49 -34.75 14.87
N ALA A 332 10.62 -34.99 14.23
CA ALA A 332 11.46 -36.17 14.56
C ALA A 332 12.04 -36.09 15.97
N ASP A 333 12.28 -34.88 16.50
CA ASP A 333 12.93 -34.68 17.80
C ASP A 333 11.96 -34.75 18.98
N CYS A 334 10.77 -34.08 18.86
CA CYS A 334 9.85 -34.00 20.00
C CYS A 334 8.49 -34.66 19.77
N GLY A 335 8.27 -35.29 18.61
CA GLY A 335 7.00 -35.98 18.30
C GLY A 335 5.80 -35.07 18.06
N ALA A 336 5.91 -33.74 18.12
CA ALA A 336 4.82 -32.82 17.93
C ALA A 336 4.28 -32.87 16.49
N VAL A 337 2.93 -32.94 16.37
CA VAL A 337 2.24 -32.94 15.08
C VAL A 337 1.92 -31.51 14.67
N HIS A 338 2.30 -31.15 13.45
CA HIS A 338 2.14 -29.79 12.93
C HIS A 338 1.30 -29.75 11.66
N ASP A 339 0.40 -28.76 11.59
CA ASP A 339 -0.02 -28.18 10.31
C ASP A 339 1.06 -27.20 9.87
N ARG A 340 1.55 -27.34 8.66
CA ARG A 340 2.71 -26.59 8.14
C ARG A 340 2.51 -25.08 8.19
N ASP A 341 1.34 -24.59 7.75
CA ASP A 341 1.06 -23.15 7.65
C ASP A 341 0.86 -22.56 9.07
N ALA A 342 0.19 -23.29 9.96
CA ALA A 342 0.05 -22.90 11.37
C ALA A 342 1.39 -22.92 12.11
N ASN A 343 2.25 -23.90 11.85
CA ASN A 343 3.60 -23.98 12.42
C ASN A 343 4.44 -22.77 11.96
N ALA A 344 4.44 -22.45 10.67
CA ALA A 344 5.16 -21.30 10.15
C ALA A 344 4.67 -19.99 10.77
N ALA A 345 3.35 -19.81 10.91
CA ALA A 345 2.77 -18.62 11.54
C ALA A 345 3.16 -18.50 13.04
N ARG A 346 3.26 -19.62 13.79
CA ARG A 346 3.77 -19.60 15.17
C ARG A 346 5.24 -19.20 15.22
N ASN A 347 6.07 -19.74 14.33
CA ASN A 347 7.49 -19.37 14.24
C ASN A 347 7.69 -17.90 13.88
N ILE A 348 6.87 -17.35 12.96
CA ILE A 348 6.84 -15.92 12.62
C ILE A 348 6.51 -15.10 13.87
N LEU A 349 5.48 -15.50 14.64
CA LEU A 349 5.13 -14.85 15.89
C LEU A 349 6.30 -14.86 16.89
N THR A 350 6.90 -16.01 17.11
CA THR A 350 8.07 -16.19 18.01
C THR A 350 9.23 -15.29 17.60
N ALA A 351 9.54 -15.19 16.29
CA ALA A 351 10.58 -14.30 15.79
C ALA A 351 10.26 -12.82 16.09
N GLY A 352 9.00 -12.41 15.94
CA GLY A 352 8.56 -11.06 16.26
C GLY A 352 8.63 -10.73 17.75
N LEU A 353 8.24 -11.66 18.62
CA LEU A 353 8.30 -11.52 20.08
C LEU A 353 9.74 -11.41 20.58
N ARG A 354 10.67 -12.24 20.09
CA ARG A 354 12.09 -12.16 20.41
C ARG A 354 12.66 -10.77 20.13
N CYS A 355 12.27 -10.14 19.03
CA CYS A 355 12.67 -8.77 18.71
C CYS A 355 12.08 -7.71 19.66
N ARG A 356 11.07 -8.04 20.49
CA ARG A 356 10.54 -7.17 21.56
C ARG A 356 11.18 -7.43 22.92
N GLY A 357 12.00 -8.47 23.05
CA GLY A 357 12.50 -8.94 24.35
C GLY A 357 11.45 -9.73 25.16
N GLU A 358 10.38 -10.18 24.51
CA GLU A 358 9.29 -10.97 25.14
C GLU A 358 9.49 -12.48 24.86
N SER A 359 9.27 -13.31 25.88
CA SER A 359 9.33 -14.77 25.72
C SER A 359 8.03 -15.32 25.11
N PRO A 360 8.08 -16.43 24.33
CA PRO A 360 6.92 -17.00 23.63
C PRO A 360 5.77 -17.50 24.52
N GLY A 361 5.96 -17.55 25.84
CA GLY A 361 5.00 -18.11 26.80
C GLY A 361 3.93 -17.15 27.31
N SER A 362 3.97 -15.84 27.00
CA SER A 362 3.05 -14.85 27.57
C SER A 362 1.79 -14.62 26.71
N THR A 363 1.21 -15.68 26.15
CA THR A 363 -0.06 -15.55 25.43
C THR A 363 -1.23 -15.63 26.41
N GLN A 364 -1.46 -14.57 27.19
CA GLN A 364 -2.66 -14.45 28.02
C GLN A 364 -3.82 -13.83 27.22
N VAL A 365 -4.98 -14.46 27.33
CA VAL A 365 -6.28 -13.91 26.89
C VAL A 365 -6.60 -12.73 27.78
N LEU A 366 -6.81 -11.54 27.20
CA LEU A 366 -7.26 -10.35 27.92
C LEU A 366 -8.67 -10.57 28.50
N GLY A 367 -8.73 -10.91 29.77
CA GLY A 367 -9.98 -11.05 30.50
C GLY A 367 -9.73 -11.48 31.93
N LYS A 368 -9.37 -10.51 32.79
CA LYS A 368 -9.65 -10.27 34.20
C LYS A 368 -8.47 -9.55 34.85
N GLU A 369 -8.75 -8.40 35.43
CA GLU A 369 -7.79 -7.69 36.29
C GLU A 369 -7.41 -8.53 37.51
N PRO A 370 -6.12 -8.60 37.89
CA PRO A 370 -5.76 -9.11 39.21
C PRO A 370 -5.78 -7.98 40.24
N PRO A 371 -6.06 -8.31 41.52
CA PRO A 371 -6.14 -7.33 42.60
C PRO A 371 -4.74 -6.75 42.93
N SER A 372 -4.72 -5.50 43.30
CA SER A 372 -3.59 -4.73 43.78
C SER A 372 -2.90 -5.37 44.98
N ALA A 373 -1.59 -5.60 44.91
CA ALA A 373 -0.77 -5.91 46.09
C ALA A 373 0.57 -5.12 46.02
N GLY A 374 0.76 -4.39 47.05
CA GLY A 374 1.78 -3.61 47.67
C GLY A 374 3.24 -3.74 47.26
N THR A 375 3.84 -2.56 47.28
CA THR A 375 5.25 -2.15 47.31
C THR A 375 6.25 -3.11 47.98
N SER A 376 7.39 -3.35 47.32
CA SER A 376 8.70 -3.39 48.01
C SER A 376 9.83 -3.16 47.00
N GLN A 377 10.63 -2.13 47.27
CA GLN A 377 11.88 -1.78 46.58
C GLN A 377 12.99 -2.79 46.89
N LYS A 378 13.80 -3.17 45.88
CA LYS A 378 15.24 -3.40 46.06
C LYS A 378 16.01 -3.09 44.78
N ARG A 379 16.96 -2.17 44.90
CA ARG A 379 17.95 -1.78 43.88
C ARG A 379 18.96 -2.93 43.68
N GLY A 380 19.23 -3.31 42.44
CA GLY A 380 20.37 -4.14 42.06
C GLY A 380 20.99 -3.65 40.76
N ARG A 381 22.22 -3.20 40.89
CA ARG A 381 23.11 -2.63 39.85
C ARG A 381 23.66 -3.77 38.99
N ILE A 382 23.42 -3.78 37.67
CA ILE A 382 24.12 -4.70 36.74
C ILE A 382 24.63 -3.92 35.52
N ARG A 383 25.88 -4.33 35.17
CA ARG A 383 26.82 -3.76 34.20
C ARG A 383 26.30 -3.80 32.75
N ARG A 384 26.67 -2.75 32.00
CA ARG A 384 26.56 -2.66 30.53
C ARG A 384 27.49 -3.70 29.87
N ALA A 385 26.90 -4.52 28.98
CA ALA A 385 27.62 -5.17 27.90
C ALA A 385 27.13 -4.59 26.56
N ARG A 386 28.07 -4.06 25.78
CA ARG A 386 27.86 -3.56 24.43
C ARG A 386 27.74 -4.76 23.48
N HIS A 387 26.65 -4.86 22.74
CA HIS A 387 26.64 -5.57 21.46
C HIS A 387 25.82 -4.74 20.47
N SER A 388 26.53 -4.33 19.43
CA SER A 388 26.00 -3.68 18.24
C SER A 388 25.28 -4.71 17.39
N SER A 389 23.99 -4.48 17.08
CA SER A 389 23.36 -5.07 15.91
C SER A 389 22.47 -4.00 15.30
N GLN A 390 22.84 -3.64 14.09
CA GLN A 390 22.14 -2.70 13.23
C GLN A 390 20.73 -3.25 12.93
N CYS A 391 19.72 -2.50 13.34
CA CYS A 391 18.34 -2.70 12.91
C CYS A 391 18.00 -1.48 12.06
N GLU A 392 18.12 -1.61 10.74
CA GLU A 392 17.72 -0.59 9.80
C GLU A 392 16.20 -0.41 9.85
N THR A 393 15.78 0.75 10.28
CA THR A 393 14.40 1.22 10.17
C THR A 393 14.18 1.67 8.72
N GLY A 394 13.57 0.80 7.92
CA GLY A 394 13.12 1.12 6.56
C GLY A 394 11.90 2.04 6.58
N SER A 395 12.11 3.34 6.59
CA SER A 395 11.12 4.31 6.13
C SER A 395 11.51 4.66 4.70
N ASP A 396 10.79 4.10 3.72
CA ASP A 396 10.59 4.66 2.37
C ASP A 396 10.03 3.58 1.44
N ALA A 397 8.70 3.43 1.43
CA ALA A 397 8.01 2.71 0.36
C ALA A 397 6.53 3.13 0.27
N ILE A 398 6.28 4.43 0.10
CA ILE A 398 4.97 4.91 -0.32
C ILE A 398 5.15 5.67 -1.62
N THR A 399 5.35 4.96 -2.71
CA THR A 399 5.08 5.48 -4.06
C THR A 399 5.25 4.38 -5.11
N ARG A 400 4.35 3.41 -5.16
CA ARG A 400 4.15 2.57 -6.36
C ARG A 400 2.79 1.88 -6.28
N ALA A 401 1.73 2.59 -6.65
CA ALA A 401 0.51 2.02 -7.23
C ALA A 401 -0.36 3.18 -7.75
N ALA A 402 -0.11 3.59 -8.97
CA ALA A 402 -1.07 4.25 -9.85
C ALA A 402 -0.96 3.58 -11.22
#